data_86bc95d16aa399a4a35d469a4c9d9b1b
#
_entry.id   86bc95d16aa399a4a35d469a4c9d9b1b
#
_cell.length_a   1.000
_cell.length_b   1.000
_cell.length_c   1.000
_cell.angle_alpha   90.00
_cell.angle_beta   90.00
_cell.angle_gamma   90.00
#
_symmetry.space_group_name_H-M   'P 1'
#
loop_
_entity.id
_entity.type
_entity.pdbx_description
1 polymer ?
#
loop_
_entity_poly.entity_id
_entity_poly.type
_entity_poly.pdbx_seq_one_letter_code
_entity_poly.pdbx_strand_id
1 'polypeptide(L)'
;MAGEQPTAAYNRITDIRKAIGLNDKFLMIRDLFGGDAARYEATIDTLDEFEDLDECIIYIVENFRWNPDLEAAKLLVSLIERKLA
;
A
#
# COMPACT_ATOMS: atom_id res chain seq x y z
N MET A 1 27.39 7.58 -6.71
CA MET A 1 26.79 7.35 -6.66
C MET A 1 26.20 6.95 -6.37
N ALA A 2 26.18 7.28 -6.13
CA ALA A 2 25.48 6.61 -5.68
C ALA A 2 24.67 6.20 -6.13
N GLY A 3 24.66 6.47 -6.40
CA GLY A 3 23.70 5.94 -6.50
C GLY A 3 23.59 4.88 -7.14
N GLU A 4 24.16 4.76 -7.43
CA GLU A 4 23.93 3.73 -7.84
C GLU A 4 23.21 2.83 -7.38
N GLN A 5 22.38 2.94 -7.48
CA GLN A 5 21.51 2.05 -6.85
C GLN A 5 21.29 0.82 -7.60
N PRO A 6 21.43 -0.33 -6.99
CA PRO A 6 21.02 -1.58 -7.62
C PRO A 6 19.55 -1.52 -7.96
N THR A 7 19.18 -2.07 -9.09
CA THR A 7 17.80 -2.02 -9.53
C THR A 7 16.85 -2.63 -8.54
N ALA A 8 17.22 -3.76 -7.94
CA ALA A 8 16.37 -4.42 -6.98
C ALA A 8 16.11 -3.54 -5.76
N ALA A 9 17.16 -2.91 -5.25
CA ALA A 9 17.01 -2.02 -4.11
C ALA A 9 16.19 -0.80 -4.50
N TYR A 10 16.34 -0.37 -5.73
CA TYR A 10 15.62 0.78 -6.22
C TYR A 10 14.11 0.55 -6.24
N ASN A 11 13.68 -0.69 -6.49
CA ASN A 11 12.26 -1.01 -6.52
C ASN A 11 11.69 -1.35 -5.16
N ARG A 12 12.54 -1.53 -4.17
CA ARG A 12 12.08 -1.90 -2.84
C ARG A 12 11.74 -0.65 -2.05
N ILE A 13 10.66 -0.74 -1.29
CA ILE A 13 10.25 0.37 -0.43
C ILE A 13 10.23 -0.12 1.00
N THR A 14 10.44 0.80 1.94
CA THR A 14 10.46 0.48 3.36
C THR A 14 9.23 0.99 4.09
N ASP A 15 8.51 1.92 3.49
CA ASP A 15 7.37 2.58 4.13
C ASP A 15 6.32 2.81 3.05
N ILE A 16 5.17 2.13 3.21
CA ILE A 16 4.10 2.22 2.22
C ILE A 16 3.60 3.66 2.11
N ARG A 17 3.44 4.33 3.25
CA ARG A 17 2.91 5.69 3.26
C ARG A 17 3.77 6.63 2.44
N LYS A 18 5.08 6.52 2.57
CA LYS A 18 5.99 7.39 1.85
C LYS A 18 6.04 7.10 0.36
N ALA A 19 5.64 5.90 -0.02
CA ALA A 19 5.64 5.51 -1.43
C ALA A 19 4.35 5.92 -2.14
N ILE A 20 3.34 6.35 -1.40
CA ILE A 20 2.07 6.76 -2.00
C ILE A 20 2.13 8.22 -2.37
N GLY A 21 1.96 8.51 -3.67
CA GLY A 21 1.89 9.88 -4.14
C GLY A 21 0.59 10.56 -3.71
N LEU A 22 0.55 11.88 -3.78
CA LEU A 22 -0.59 12.63 -3.32
C LEU A 22 -1.87 12.27 -4.07
N ASN A 23 -1.78 12.16 -5.39
CA ASN A 23 -2.95 11.80 -6.20
C ASN A 23 -3.44 10.40 -5.87
N ASP A 24 -2.51 9.47 -5.66
CA ASP A 24 -2.87 8.09 -5.31
C ASP A 24 -3.51 8.03 -3.94
N LYS A 25 -3.03 8.85 -3.01
CA LYS A 25 -3.61 8.92 -1.67
C LYS A 25 -5.09 9.33 -1.75
N PHE A 26 -5.39 10.38 -2.51
CA PHE A 26 -6.77 10.83 -2.64
C PHE A 26 -7.63 9.80 -3.35
N LEU A 27 -7.08 9.11 -4.35
CA LEU A 27 -7.80 8.04 -5.03
C LEU A 27 -8.15 6.92 -4.06
N MET A 28 -7.19 6.51 -3.25
CA MET A 28 -7.41 5.45 -2.27
C MET A 28 -8.43 5.84 -1.22
N ILE A 29 -8.34 7.07 -0.70
CA ILE A 29 -9.29 7.54 0.29
C ILE A 29 -10.71 7.51 -0.28
N ARG A 30 -10.86 7.99 -1.50
CA ARG A 30 -12.17 8.04 -2.15
C ARG A 30 -12.71 6.65 -2.45
N ASP A 31 -11.90 5.80 -3.07
CA ASP A 31 -12.39 4.55 -3.64
C ASP A 31 -12.32 3.38 -2.66
N LEU A 32 -11.41 3.40 -1.71
CA LEU A 32 -11.25 2.30 -0.77
C LEU A 32 -11.85 2.58 0.60
N PHE A 33 -11.96 3.85 0.97
CA PHE A 33 -12.39 4.23 2.31
C PHE A 33 -13.62 5.16 2.32
N GLY A 34 -14.23 5.35 1.17
CA GLY A 34 -15.44 6.16 1.09
C GLY A 34 -15.24 7.60 1.55
N GLY A 35 -14.03 8.13 1.40
CA GLY A 35 -13.74 9.49 1.80
C GLY A 35 -13.24 9.63 3.23
N ASP A 36 -13.09 8.52 3.96
CA ASP A 36 -12.66 8.58 5.36
C ASP A 36 -11.14 8.57 5.44
N ALA A 37 -10.56 9.77 5.51
CA ALA A 37 -9.11 9.92 5.53
C ALA A 37 -8.50 9.37 6.84
N ALA A 38 -9.22 9.50 7.94
CA ALA A 38 -8.71 8.98 9.21
C ALA A 38 -8.57 7.47 9.16
N ARG A 39 -9.53 6.79 8.56
CA ARG A 39 -9.47 5.34 8.41
C ARG A 39 -8.35 4.94 7.46
N TYR A 40 -8.15 5.70 6.40
CA TYR A 40 -7.02 5.50 5.49
C TYR A 40 -5.70 5.54 6.26
N GLU A 41 -5.50 6.59 7.07
CA GLU A 41 -4.26 6.74 7.81
C GLU A 41 -4.02 5.58 8.76
N ALA A 42 -5.05 5.20 9.51
CA ALA A 42 -4.93 4.09 10.45
C ALA A 42 -4.64 2.77 9.75
N THR A 43 -5.28 2.54 8.60
CA THR A 43 -5.08 1.32 7.84
C THR A 43 -3.68 1.25 7.28
N ILE A 44 -3.18 2.34 6.73
CA ILE A 44 -1.83 2.36 6.17
C ILE A 44 -0.80 2.10 7.28
N ASP A 45 -0.99 2.68 8.47
CA ASP A 45 -0.10 2.41 9.60
C ASP A 45 -0.10 0.93 9.95
N THR A 46 -1.27 0.31 9.97
CA THR A 46 -1.38 -1.11 10.28
C THR A 46 -0.68 -1.95 9.21
N LEU A 47 -0.90 -1.64 7.94
CA LEU A 47 -0.28 -2.38 6.86
C LEU A 47 1.25 -2.25 6.90
N ASP A 48 1.75 -1.10 7.33
CA ASP A 48 3.19 -0.90 7.41
C ASP A 48 3.84 -1.74 8.50
N GLU A 49 3.06 -2.26 9.45
CA GLU A 49 3.60 -3.08 10.52
C GLU A 49 3.76 -4.55 10.14
N PHE A 50 3.09 -5.00 9.09
CA PHE A 50 3.22 -6.38 8.66
C PHE A 50 4.58 -6.63 8.03
N GLU A 51 5.12 -7.83 8.26
CA GLU A 51 6.39 -8.25 7.68
C GLU A 51 6.23 -9.42 6.72
N ASP A 52 5.01 -9.91 6.55
CA ASP A 52 4.71 -11.05 5.70
C ASP A 52 3.63 -10.65 4.72
N LEU A 53 3.90 -10.84 3.43
CA LEU A 53 2.95 -10.46 2.39
C LEU A 53 1.62 -11.18 2.55
N ASP A 54 1.66 -12.49 2.84
CA ASP A 54 0.43 -13.25 2.97
C ASP A 54 -0.42 -12.75 4.12
N GLU A 55 0.19 -12.41 5.25
CA GLU A 55 -0.54 -11.89 6.39
C GLU A 55 -1.19 -10.54 6.06
N CYS A 56 -0.48 -9.72 5.32
CA CYS A 56 -0.99 -8.42 4.92
C CYS A 56 -2.22 -8.58 4.02
N ILE A 57 -2.14 -9.47 3.04
CA ILE A 57 -3.23 -9.72 2.12
C ILE A 57 -4.43 -10.31 2.86
N ILE A 58 -4.20 -11.24 3.78
CA ILE A 58 -5.28 -11.82 4.59
C ILE A 58 -5.98 -10.74 5.40
N TYR A 59 -5.21 -9.84 6.00
CA TYR A 59 -5.78 -8.74 6.76
C TYR A 59 -6.72 -7.90 5.89
N ILE A 60 -6.29 -7.58 4.66
CA ILE A 60 -7.10 -6.80 3.74
C ILE A 60 -8.39 -7.54 3.40
N VAL A 61 -8.27 -8.82 3.05
CA VAL A 61 -9.42 -9.61 2.66
C VAL A 61 -10.42 -9.74 3.80
N GLU A 62 -9.94 -9.91 5.03
CA GLU A 62 -10.82 -10.11 6.17
C GLU A 62 -11.50 -8.83 6.65
N ASN A 63 -10.86 -7.69 6.45
CA ASN A 63 -11.37 -6.43 6.99
C ASN A 63 -12.02 -5.54 5.95
N PHE A 64 -11.76 -5.77 4.68
CA PHE A 64 -12.27 -4.93 3.61
C PHE A 64 -12.83 -5.81 2.49
N ARG A 65 -13.77 -5.24 1.73
CA ARG A 65 -14.37 -5.95 0.61
C ARG A 65 -14.14 -5.18 -0.68
N TRP A 66 -12.90 -4.79 -0.87
CA TRP A 66 -12.53 -4.02 -2.05
C TRP A 66 -12.62 -4.91 -3.29
N ASN A 67 -13.14 -4.31 -4.36
CA ASN A 67 -13.09 -4.96 -5.66
C ASN A 67 -11.61 -5.02 -6.09
N PRO A 68 -11.06 -6.22 -6.33
CA PRO A 68 -9.64 -6.31 -6.70
C PRO A 68 -9.32 -5.68 -8.04
N ASP A 69 -10.33 -5.39 -8.85
CA ASP A 69 -10.11 -4.75 -10.14
C ASP A 69 -10.06 -3.23 -10.04
N LEU A 70 -10.36 -2.65 -8.87
CA LEU A 70 -10.24 -1.21 -8.70
C LEU A 70 -8.79 -0.77 -8.82
N GLU A 71 -8.57 0.32 -9.51
CA GLU A 71 -7.22 0.86 -9.67
C GLU A 71 -6.57 1.14 -8.32
N ALA A 72 -7.33 1.72 -7.39
CA ALA A 72 -6.79 2.04 -6.07
C ALA A 72 -6.35 0.79 -5.32
N ALA A 73 -7.14 -0.30 -5.43
CA ALA A 73 -6.77 -1.55 -4.77
C ALA A 73 -5.50 -2.14 -5.39
N LYS A 74 -5.40 -2.11 -6.72
CA LYS A 74 -4.21 -2.61 -7.40
C LYS A 74 -2.97 -1.81 -7.03
N LEU A 75 -3.10 -0.50 -6.92
CA LEU A 75 -1.99 0.35 -6.53
C LEU A 75 -1.50 -0.01 -5.13
N LEU A 76 -2.43 -0.15 -4.20
CA LEU A 76 -2.05 -0.45 -2.82
C LEU A 76 -1.39 -1.83 -2.70
N VAL A 77 -1.97 -2.83 -3.33
CA VAL A 77 -1.39 -4.18 -3.30
C VAL A 77 -0.01 -4.20 -3.95
N SER A 78 0.16 -3.47 -5.04
CA SER A 78 1.45 -3.38 -5.70
C SER A 78 2.52 -2.80 -4.76
N LEU A 79 2.16 -1.78 -3.98
CA LEU A 79 3.10 -1.19 -3.02
C LEU A 79 3.44 -2.16 -1.90
N ILE A 80 2.45 -2.91 -1.43
CA ILE A 80 2.68 -3.92 -0.40
C ILE A 80 3.63 -4.99 -0.91
N GLU A 81 3.43 -5.43 -2.15
CA GLU A 81 4.31 -6.41 -2.76
C GLU A 81 5.74 -5.89 -2.87
N ARG A 82 5.90 -4.63 -3.23
CA ARG A 82 7.23 -4.04 -3.36
C ARG A 82 7.92 -3.93 -2.03
N LYS A 83 7.17 -3.81 -0.95
CA LYS A 83 7.75 -3.73 0.39
C LYS A 83 8.12 -5.12 0.92
N LEU A 84 7.26 -6.10 0.70
CA LEU A 84 7.34 -7.38 1.42
C LEU A 84 7.77 -8.56 0.55
N ALA A 85 7.79 -8.41 -0.74
CA ALA A 85 8.14 -9.54 -1.61
C ALA A 85 9.63 -9.60 -1.91
#